data_2376e820448c74b2d9f8b28ea64cc6a8
#
_entry.id   2376e820448c74b2d9f8b28ea64cc6a8
#
_cell.length_a   1.000
_cell.length_b   1.000
_cell.length_c   1.000
_cell.angle_alpha   90.00
_cell.angle_beta   90.00
_cell.angle_gamma   90.00
#
_symmetry.space_group_name_H-M   'P 1'
#
loop_
_entity.id
_entity.type
_entity.pdbx_description
1 polymer ?
#
loop_
_entity_poly.entity_id
_entity_poly.type
_entity_poly.pdbx_seq_one_letter_code
_entity_poly.pdbx_strand_id
1 'polypeptide(L)'
;MRSTFKVLFYLKKDKHKVQPVVPVMGRITVNGTIAQFSAKLSVPPHLWEVKGGRAKGKSLEADRINRYLDNIRIQIGKHYQSICDRDGYVSADKVKNAYLGFSKRYKLLLELCDEFCKEYKNRIDVDRTIHSLFRYQTLRRDLSLFICQDYKVKDIPLVELDQSFAEKFAAYLVGGKSRKVHMSENEYLP
;
A
#
# COMPACT_ATOMS: atom_id res chain seq x y z
N MET A 1 -8.18 -14.94 1.34
CA MET A 1 -7.93 -14.29 2.64
C MET A 1 -8.88 -13.10 2.79
N ARG A 2 -9.54 -12.93 3.96
CA ARG A 2 -10.32 -11.71 4.21
C ARG A 2 -9.34 -10.56 4.44
N SER A 3 -9.45 -9.51 3.64
CA SER A 3 -8.71 -8.26 3.85
C SER A 3 -9.10 -7.66 5.20
N THR A 4 -8.13 -7.39 6.06
CA THR A 4 -8.38 -6.73 7.35
C THR A 4 -8.17 -5.23 7.19
N PHE A 5 -9.25 -4.46 7.33
CA PHE A 5 -9.19 -3.00 7.37
C PHE A 5 -9.78 -2.49 8.67
N LYS A 6 -9.03 -1.66 9.41
CA LYS A 6 -9.46 -1.09 10.68
C LYS A 6 -8.91 0.31 10.89
N VAL A 7 -9.76 1.23 11.38
CA VAL A 7 -9.37 2.58 11.80
C VAL A 7 -9.70 2.74 13.27
N LEU A 8 -8.69 3.08 14.07
CA LEU A 8 -8.81 3.31 15.51
C LEU A 8 -8.32 4.71 15.85
N PHE A 9 -8.92 5.31 16.91
CA PHE A 9 -8.45 6.56 17.48
C PHE A 9 -8.01 6.37 18.94
N TYR A 10 -6.99 7.11 19.35
CA TYR A 10 -6.46 7.08 20.71
C TYR A 10 -5.82 8.41 21.08
N LEU A 11 -5.69 8.67 22.39
CA LEU A 11 -4.99 9.87 22.89
C LEU A 11 -3.49 9.62 22.92
N LYS A 12 -2.70 10.53 22.35
CA LYS A 12 -1.23 10.52 22.47
C LYS A 12 -0.84 11.15 23.81
N LYS A 13 -0.80 10.34 24.87
CA LYS A 13 -0.35 10.77 26.19
C LYS A 13 1.17 10.94 26.19
N ASP A 14 1.65 12.09 26.65
CA ASP A 14 3.05 12.28 27.02
C ASP A 14 3.24 11.86 28.47
N LYS A 15 4.20 10.96 28.73
CA LYS A 15 4.48 10.43 30.07
C LYS A 15 4.98 11.51 31.06
N HIS A 16 5.49 12.62 30.54
CA HIS A 16 6.16 13.67 31.34
C HIS A 16 5.37 14.97 31.50
N LYS A 17 4.18 15.08 30.89
CA LYS A 17 3.37 16.31 30.95
C LYS A 17 1.90 16.00 31.22
N VAL A 18 1.39 16.58 32.31
CA VAL A 18 -0.06 16.65 32.57
C VAL A 18 -0.59 17.79 31.69
N GLN A 19 -1.31 17.45 30.63
CA GLN A 19 -1.90 18.42 29.72
C GLN A 19 -3.43 18.46 29.90
N PRO A 20 -4.05 19.66 29.94
CA PRO A 20 -5.51 19.79 30.06
C PRO A 20 -6.24 19.19 28.86
N VAL A 21 -5.62 19.22 27.69
CA VAL A 21 -6.09 18.58 26.43
C VAL A 21 -4.98 17.76 25.81
N VAL A 22 -5.32 16.63 25.21
CA VAL A 22 -4.38 15.68 24.63
C VAL A 22 -4.71 15.45 23.17
N PRO A 23 -3.71 15.46 22.26
CA PRO A 23 -3.94 15.20 20.83
C PRO A 23 -4.50 13.81 20.57
N VAL A 24 -5.48 13.74 19.68
CA VAL A 24 -6.04 12.49 19.17
C VAL A 24 -5.22 12.03 17.97
N MET A 25 -4.79 10.78 18.01
CA MET A 25 -4.10 10.10 16.91
C MET A 25 -5.03 9.05 16.30
N GLY A 26 -4.95 8.90 14.98
CA GLY A 26 -5.57 7.82 14.24
C GLY A 26 -4.55 6.73 13.90
N ARG A 27 -4.98 5.47 13.89
CA ARG A 27 -4.22 4.32 13.41
C ARG A 27 -5.04 3.56 12.38
N ILE A 28 -4.48 3.43 11.19
CA ILE A 28 -5.01 2.61 10.10
C ILE A 28 -4.27 1.29 10.12
N THR A 29 -4.99 0.19 10.03
CA THR A 29 -4.42 -1.16 9.88
C THR A 29 -5.00 -1.79 8.63
N VAL A 30 -4.14 -2.28 7.74
CA VAL A 30 -4.51 -2.98 6.49
C VAL A 30 -3.59 -4.18 6.33
N ASN A 31 -4.16 -5.37 6.28
CA ASN A 31 -3.41 -6.62 6.04
C ASN A 31 -2.12 -6.77 6.86
N GLY A 32 -2.18 -6.39 8.16
CA GLY A 32 -1.02 -6.42 9.05
C GLY A 32 -0.12 -5.18 9.01
N THR A 33 -0.20 -4.35 7.95
CA THR A 33 0.52 -3.07 7.92
C THR A 33 -0.18 -2.02 8.78
N ILE A 34 0.60 -1.11 9.39
CA ILE A 34 0.08 -0.09 10.33
C ILE A 34 0.64 1.27 9.93
N ALA A 35 -0.26 2.26 9.83
CA ALA A 35 0.10 3.67 9.66
C ALA A 35 -0.60 4.55 10.69
N GLN A 36 0.11 5.56 11.17
CA GLN A 36 -0.42 6.51 12.16
C GLN A 36 -0.50 7.91 11.56
N PHE A 37 -1.50 8.69 11.99
CA PHE A 37 -1.70 10.07 11.59
C PHE A 37 -2.31 10.89 12.72
N SER A 38 -2.15 12.21 12.68
CA SER A 38 -2.82 13.12 13.61
C SER A 38 -4.24 13.37 13.13
N ALA A 39 -5.22 13.22 14.03
CA ALA A 39 -6.60 13.61 13.75
C ALA A 39 -6.79 15.14 13.75
N LYS A 40 -5.75 15.91 14.06
CA LYS A 40 -5.78 17.38 14.20
C LYS A 40 -6.88 17.86 15.17
N LEU A 41 -7.11 17.09 16.20
CA LEU A 41 -8.07 17.30 17.27
C LEU A 41 -7.40 17.03 18.60
N SER A 42 -7.69 17.85 19.61
CA SER A 42 -7.26 17.62 21.01
C SER A 42 -8.48 17.52 21.90
N VAL A 43 -8.46 16.60 22.86
CA VAL A 43 -9.60 16.28 23.72
C VAL A 43 -9.15 16.21 25.19
N PRO A 44 -9.93 16.73 26.15
CA PRO A 44 -9.67 16.52 27.57
C PRO A 44 -9.69 15.02 27.91
N PRO A 45 -8.69 14.48 28.64
CA PRO A 45 -8.60 13.04 28.91
C PRO A 45 -9.83 12.46 29.63
N HIS A 46 -10.49 13.24 30.46
CA HIS A 46 -11.69 12.79 31.19
C HIS A 46 -12.91 12.55 30.28
N LEU A 47 -12.96 13.21 29.10
CA LEU A 47 -14.01 13.01 28.10
C LEU A 47 -13.71 11.82 27.18
N TRP A 48 -12.59 11.15 27.31
CA TRP A 48 -12.20 10.09 26.38
C TRP A 48 -12.49 8.70 26.90
N GLU A 49 -13.11 7.87 26.06
CA GLU A 49 -13.30 6.45 26.30
C GLU A 49 -12.24 5.64 25.54
N VAL A 50 -11.34 5.02 26.29
CA VAL A 50 -10.19 4.30 25.71
C VAL A 50 -10.62 3.08 24.91
N LYS A 51 -11.59 2.29 25.42
CA LYS A 51 -12.09 1.07 24.75
C LYS A 51 -12.79 1.36 23.43
N GLY A 52 -13.63 2.40 23.42
CA GLY A 52 -14.38 2.83 22.23
C GLY A 52 -13.54 3.68 21.25
N GLY A 53 -12.44 4.29 21.70
CA GLY A 53 -11.67 5.23 20.90
C GLY A 53 -12.47 6.45 20.46
N ARG A 54 -13.31 7.00 21.37
CA ARG A 54 -14.25 8.10 21.13
C ARG A 54 -14.53 8.90 22.41
N ALA A 55 -15.20 10.03 22.28
CA ALA A 55 -15.62 10.82 23.43
C ALA A 55 -16.78 10.17 24.20
N LYS A 56 -16.75 10.27 25.55
CA LYS A 56 -17.78 9.76 26.46
C LYS A 56 -18.97 10.71 26.56
N GLY A 57 -20.14 10.14 26.86
CA GLY A 57 -21.34 10.88 27.22
C GLY A 57 -22.14 11.40 26.04
N LYS A 58 -23.15 12.21 26.33
CA LYS A 58 -24.12 12.79 25.39
C LYS A 58 -24.07 14.31 25.34
N SER A 59 -22.96 14.92 25.77
CA SER A 59 -22.79 16.37 25.69
C SER A 59 -22.60 16.80 24.22
N LEU A 60 -22.99 18.06 23.94
CA LEU A 60 -22.79 18.64 22.60
C LEU A 60 -21.31 18.57 22.14
N GLU A 61 -20.38 18.68 23.08
CA GLU A 61 -18.95 18.56 22.80
C GLU A 61 -18.57 17.12 22.42
N ALA A 62 -19.06 16.12 23.18
CA ALA A 62 -18.83 14.72 22.86
C ALA A 62 -19.41 14.33 21.50
N ASP A 63 -20.62 14.81 21.18
CA ASP A 63 -21.26 14.57 19.88
C ASP A 63 -20.46 15.21 18.73
N ARG A 64 -19.97 16.45 18.91
CA ARG A 64 -19.11 17.13 17.94
C ARG A 64 -17.82 16.33 17.65
N ILE A 65 -17.13 15.91 18.71
CA ILE A 65 -15.92 15.10 18.61
C ILE A 65 -16.22 13.81 17.87
N ASN A 66 -17.26 13.10 18.27
CA ASN A 66 -17.63 11.81 17.70
C ASN A 66 -18.00 11.91 16.21
N ARG A 67 -18.80 12.92 15.83
CA ARG A 67 -19.13 13.19 14.40
C ARG A 67 -17.87 13.49 13.58
N TYR A 68 -16.93 14.25 14.13
CA TYR A 68 -15.67 14.56 13.46
C TYR A 68 -14.83 13.28 13.23
N LEU A 69 -14.70 12.43 14.23
CA LEU A 69 -13.98 11.16 14.13
C LEU A 69 -14.65 10.18 13.15
N ASP A 70 -16.00 10.13 13.15
CA ASP A 70 -16.75 9.31 12.23
C ASP A 70 -16.59 9.81 10.78
N ASN A 71 -16.56 11.11 10.54
CA ASN A 71 -16.25 11.68 9.23
C ASN A 71 -14.85 11.28 8.75
N ILE A 72 -13.83 11.35 9.59
CA ILE A 72 -12.47 10.87 9.26
C ILE A 72 -12.52 9.40 8.88
N ARG A 73 -13.21 8.57 9.66
CA ARG A 73 -13.33 7.12 9.38
C ARG A 73 -13.98 6.86 8.03
N ILE A 74 -15.05 7.59 7.71
CA ILE A 74 -15.75 7.50 6.42
C ILE A 74 -14.82 7.89 5.26
N GLN A 75 -14.09 9.00 5.39
CA GLN A 75 -13.15 9.44 4.33
C GLN A 75 -12.03 8.44 4.11
N ILE A 76 -11.43 7.92 5.18
CA ILE A 76 -10.39 6.88 5.09
C ILE A 76 -10.97 5.62 4.45
N GLY A 77 -12.20 5.23 4.79
CA GLY A 77 -12.90 4.11 4.16
C GLY A 77 -13.11 4.29 2.66
N LYS A 78 -13.49 5.50 2.21
CA LYS A 78 -13.62 5.82 0.78
C LYS A 78 -12.27 5.70 0.04
N HIS A 79 -11.19 6.22 0.63
CA HIS A 79 -9.86 6.09 0.04
C HIS A 79 -9.39 4.64 -0.01
N TYR A 80 -9.62 3.86 1.06
CA TYR A 80 -9.33 2.43 1.07
C TYR A 80 -10.05 1.71 -0.06
N GLN A 81 -11.35 1.90 -0.20
CA GLN A 81 -12.14 1.27 -1.27
C GLN A 81 -11.65 1.68 -2.66
N SER A 82 -11.46 2.98 -2.89
CA SER A 82 -10.94 3.48 -4.18
C SER A 82 -9.58 2.90 -4.56
N ILE A 83 -8.70 2.68 -3.56
CA ILE A 83 -7.39 2.05 -3.79
C ILE A 83 -7.56 0.56 -4.09
N CYS A 84 -8.44 -0.15 -3.36
CA CYS A 84 -8.74 -1.56 -3.64
C CYS A 84 -9.28 -1.76 -5.06
N ASP A 85 -10.17 -0.86 -5.52
CA ASP A 85 -10.81 -0.96 -6.84
C ASP A 85 -9.84 -0.67 -7.99
N ARG A 86 -8.89 0.24 -7.76
CA ARG A 86 -7.94 0.70 -8.79
C ARG A 86 -6.64 -0.09 -8.80
N ASP A 87 -6.08 -0.34 -7.62
CA ASP A 87 -4.73 -0.83 -7.45
C ASP A 87 -4.75 -2.30 -7.00
N GLY A 88 -3.86 -3.13 -7.54
CA GLY A 88 -3.72 -4.53 -7.13
C GLY A 88 -3.17 -4.73 -5.72
N TYR A 89 -2.76 -3.65 -5.04
CA TYR A 89 -2.14 -3.67 -3.72
C TYR A 89 -2.60 -2.50 -2.86
N VAL A 90 -2.95 -2.77 -1.59
CA VAL A 90 -3.34 -1.76 -0.61
C VAL A 90 -2.54 -1.94 0.70
N SER A 91 -1.92 -0.86 1.18
CA SER A 91 -1.24 -0.79 2.49
C SER A 91 -1.79 0.34 3.34
N ALA A 92 -1.53 0.29 4.66
CA ALA A 92 -1.96 1.34 5.57
C ALA A 92 -1.34 2.70 5.23
N ASP A 93 -0.07 2.74 4.79
CA ASP A 93 0.59 3.99 4.38
C ASP A 93 0.00 4.57 3.11
N LYS A 94 -0.35 3.73 2.13
CA LYS A 94 -1.00 4.16 0.89
C LYS A 94 -2.35 4.83 1.18
N VAL A 95 -3.15 4.24 2.06
CA VAL A 95 -4.44 4.80 2.50
C VAL A 95 -4.24 6.09 3.29
N LYS A 96 -3.28 6.13 4.23
CA LYS A 96 -2.93 7.34 4.98
C LYS A 96 -2.52 8.48 4.06
N ASN A 97 -1.64 8.21 3.09
CA ASN A 97 -1.14 9.23 2.17
C ASN A 97 -2.25 9.76 1.25
N ALA A 98 -3.16 8.88 0.80
CA ALA A 98 -4.33 9.30 0.03
C ALA A 98 -5.26 10.21 0.86
N TYR A 99 -5.53 9.85 2.12
CA TYR A 99 -6.34 10.66 3.04
C TYR A 99 -5.71 12.02 3.35
N LEU A 100 -4.37 12.08 3.50
CA LEU A 100 -3.64 13.32 3.78
C LEU A 100 -3.38 14.18 2.52
N GLY A 101 -3.83 13.73 1.35
CA GLY A 101 -3.57 14.42 0.08
C GLY A 101 -2.16 14.18 -0.46
N PHE A 102 -1.36 13.33 0.19
CA PHE A 102 -0.05 12.92 -0.29
C PHE A 102 -0.20 11.72 -1.23
N SER A 103 -0.95 11.87 -2.30
CA SER A 103 -1.09 10.81 -3.30
C SER A 103 0.21 10.67 -4.12
N LYS A 104 1.26 10.19 -3.50
CA LYS A 104 2.38 9.64 -4.27
C LYS A 104 1.82 8.41 -4.98
N ARG A 105 1.71 8.47 -6.31
CA ARG A 105 1.66 7.28 -7.12
C ARG A 105 2.97 6.55 -6.86
N TYR A 106 2.92 5.50 -6.05
CA TYR A 106 4.08 4.62 -5.96
C TYR A 106 4.27 3.99 -7.33
N LYS A 107 5.47 4.14 -7.89
CA LYS A 107 5.82 3.35 -9.08
C LYS A 107 5.78 1.88 -8.69
N LEU A 108 5.06 1.10 -9.48
CA LEU A 108 4.98 -0.34 -9.32
C LEU A 108 6.14 -1.01 -10.09
N LEU A 109 6.59 -2.17 -9.64
CA LEU A 109 7.75 -2.85 -10.23
C LEU A 109 7.49 -3.28 -11.66
N LEU A 110 6.36 -3.94 -11.94
CA LEU A 110 6.04 -4.40 -13.29
C LEU A 110 5.72 -3.24 -14.23
N GLU A 111 5.04 -2.19 -13.73
CA GLU A 111 4.81 -0.95 -14.47
C GLU A 111 6.14 -0.32 -14.91
N LEU A 112 7.14 -0.26 -14.01
CA LEU A 112 8.48 0.23 -14.35
C LEU A 112 9.19 -0.66 -15.37
N CYS A 113 9.07 -1.99 -15.25
CA CYS A 113 9.63 -2.91 -16.22
C CYS A 113 9.01 -2.72 -17.62
N ASP A 114 7.69 -2.48 -17.69
CA ASP A 114 7.00 -2.23 -18.94
C ASP A 114 7.42 -0.88 -19.56
N GLU A 115 7.52 0.19 -18.77
CA GLU A 115 8.07 1.48 -19.20
C GLU A 115 9.48 1.31 -19.76
N PHE A 116 10.36 0.62 -19.02
CA PHE A 116 11.75 0.37 -19.44
C PHE A 116 11.82 -0.42 -20.76
N CYS A 117 11.03 -1.50 -20.90
CA CYS A 117 11.01 -2.28 -22.14
C CYS A 117 10.54 -1.44 -23.32
N LYS A 118 9.56 -0.56 -23.13
CA LYS A 118 9.06 0.36 -24.17
C LYS A 118 10.13 1.37 -24.58
N GLU A 119 10.80 1.99 -23.63
CA GLU A 119 11.92 2.90 -23.91
C GLU A 119 13.08 2.18 -24.61
N TYR A 120 13.43 0.99 -24.14
CA TYR A 120 14.49 0.17 -24.72
C TYR A 120 14.18 -0.19 -26.18
N LYS A 121 12.92 -0.54 -26.48
CA LYS A 121 12.47 -0.84 -27.84
C LYS A 121 12.68 0.33 -28.81
N ASN A 122 12.47 1.56 -28.36
CA ASN A 122 12.65 2.77 -29.19
C ASN A 122 14.12 3.05 -29.52
N ARG A 123 15.06 2.37 -28.85
CA ARG A 123 16.50 2.54 -29.05
C ARG A 123 17.16 1.35 -29.77
N ILE A 124 16.37 0.38 -30.22
CA ILE A 124 16.88 -0.71 -31.05
C ILE A 124 17.41 -0.11 -32.34
N ASP A 125 18.52 -0.65 -32.85
CA ASP A 125 19.25 -0.22 -34.04
C ASP A 125 20.01 1.13 -33.90
N VAL A 126 19.90 1.81 -32.73
CA VAL A 126 20.73 2.97 -32.43
C VAL A 126 21.92 2.54 -31.55
N ASP A 127 21.64 2.02 -30.34
CA ASP A 127 22.64 1.58 -29.35
C ASP A 127 22.22 0.35 -28.58
N ARG A 128 21.12 -0.32 -28.98
CA ARG A 128 20.51 -1.45 -28.30
C ARG A 128 20.22 -2.62 -29.24
N THR A 129 20.18 -3.84 -28.69
CA THR A 129 19.92 -5.05 -29.47
C THR A 129 18.57 -5.66 -29.11
N ILE A 130 17.91 -6.24 -30.12
CA ILE A 130 16.64 -6.97 -29.95
C ILE A 130 16.75 -8.13 -28.94
N HIS A 131 17.89 -8.83 -28.93
CA HIS A 131 18.13 -9.96 -28.02
C HIS A 131 18.13 -9.53 -26.55
N SER A 132 18.64 -8.34 -26.23
CA SER A 132 18.59 -7.81 -24.87
C SER A 132 17.17 -7.41 -24.48
N LEU A 133 16.35 -6.90 -25.41
CA LEU A 133 14.94 -6.62 -25.15
C LEU A 133 14.20 -7.91 -24.75
N PHE A 134 14.38 -9.01 -25.47
CA PHE A 134 13.76 -10.29 -25.12
C PHE A 134 14.15 -10.78 -23.73
N ARG A 135 15.39 -10.56 -23.30
CA ARG A 135 15.83 -10.89 -21.93
C ARG A 135 15.08 -10.07 -20.87
N TYR A 136 14.89 -8.78 -21.09
CA TYR A 136 14.13 -7.92 -20.18
C TYR A 136 12.64 -8.28 -20.13
N GLN A 137 12.04 -8.60 -21.25
CA GLN A 137 10.66 -9.08 -21.32
C GLN A 137 10.48 -10.42 -20.59
N THR A 138 11.45 -11.34 -20.75
CA THR A 138 11.46 -12.59 -20.00
C THR A 138 11.57 -12.35 -18.50
N LEU A 139 12.48 -11.48 -18.06
CA LEU A 139 12.62 -11.10 -16.65
C LEU A 139 11.33 -10.51 -16.08
N ARG A 140 10.70 -9.61 -16.84
CA ARG A 140 9.42 -9.00 -16.44
C ARG A 140 8.32 -10.06 -16.28
N ARG A 141 8.23 -11.03 -17.18
CA ARG A 141 7.28 -12.15 -17.08
C ARG A 141 7.57 -13.00 -15.84
N ASP A 142 8.82 -13.35 -15.62
CA ASP A 142 9.22 -14.18 -14.48
C ASP A 142 8.95 -13.46 -13.14
N LEU A 143 9.18 -12.14 -13.06
CA LEU A 143 8.78 -11.30 -11.92
C LEU A 143 7.27 -11.34 -11.70
N SER A 144 6.47 -11.23 -12.75
CA SER A 144 5.00 -11.26 -12.64
C SER A 144 4.50 -12.61 -12.08
N LEU A 145 5.06 -13.72 -12.56
CA LEU A 145 4.73 -15.06 -12.08
C LEU A 145 5.15 -15.24 -10.61
N PHE A 146 6.35 -14.82 -10.26
CA PHE A 146 6.85 -14.88 -8.89
C PHE A 146 5.98 -14.05 -7.92
N ILE A 147 5.68 -12.79 -8.27
CA ILE A 147 4.84 -11.91 -7.46
C ILE A 147 3.45 -12.52 -7.25
N CYS A 148 2.84 -13.05 -8.31
CA CYS A 148 1.55 -13.70 -8.23
C CYS A 148 1.57 -14.97 -7.36
N GLN A 149 2.61 -15.79 -7.44
CA GLN A 149 2.72 -17.05 -6.71
C GLN A 149 3.07 -16.86 -5.23
N ASP A 150 4.06 -16.03 -4.92
CA ASP A 150 4.58 -15.90 -3.56
C ASP A 150 3.89 -14.82 -2.74
N TYR A 151 3.53 -13.70 -3.38
CA TYR A 151 2.91 -12.56 -2.69
C TYR A 151 1.39 -12.48 -2.87
N LYS A 152 0.79 -13.22 -3.83
CA LYS A 152 -0.65 -13.26 -4.13
C LYS A 152 -1.23 -11.88 -4.49
N VAL A 153 -0.42 -11.02 -5.10
CA VAL A 153 -0.77 -9.70 -5.61
C VAL A 153 -0.44 -9.57 -7.09
N LYS A 154 -0.98 -8.56 -7.77
CA LYS A 154 -0.73 -8.34 -9.20
C LYS A 154 0.59 -7.64 -9.46
N ASP A 155 1.02 -6.75 -8.56
CA ASP A 155 2.26 -5.98 -8.66
C ASP A 155 2.67 -5.47 -7.27
N ILE A 156 3.94 -5.03 -7.11
CA ILE A 156 4.51 -4.57 -5.84
C ILE A 156 5.08 -3.17 -6.01
N PRO A 157 4.82 -2.23 -5.06
CA PRO A 157 5.45 -0.91 -5.06
C PRO A 157 6.96 -0.99 -4.89
N LEU A 158 7.71 -0.18 -5.63
CA LEU A 158 9.18 -0.16 -5.54
C LEU A 158 9.70 0.12 -4.12
N VAL A 159 8.95 0.88 -3.32
CA VAL A 159 9.30 1.19 -1.92
C VAL A 159 9.22 0.00 -0.97
N GLU A 160 8.61 -1.10 -1.40
CA GLU A 160 8.47 -2.34 -0.62
C GLU A 160 9.45 -3.42 -1.04
N LEU A 161 10.28 -3.14 -2.05
CA LEU A 161 11.35 -4.03 -2.45
C LEU A 161 12.48 -3.94 -1.42
N ASP A 162 12.74 -5.06 -0.77
CA ASP A 162 13.83 -5.23 0.17
C ASP A 162 14.79 -6.33 -0.30
N GLN A 163 15.85 -6.55 0.46
CA GLN A 163 16.81 -7.60 0.15
C GLN A 163 16.17 -8.99 0.16
N SER A 164 15.20 -9.23 1.06
CA SER A 164 14.48 -10.49 1.16
C SER A 164 13.69 -10.81 -0.13
N PHE A 165 13.10 -9.78 -0.76
CA PHE A 165 12.47 -9.94 -2.07
C PHE A 165 13.46 -10.41 -3.14
N ALA A 166 14.63 -9.76 -3.20
CA ALA A 166 15.66 -10.10 -4.19
C ALA A 166 16.19 -11.54 -4.01
N GLU A 167 16.43 -11.96 -2.76
CA GLU A 167 16.89 -13.31 -2.42
C GLU A 167 15.85 -14.38 -2.79
N LYS A 168 14.57 -14.14 -2.47
CA LYS A 168 13.48 -15.06 -2.83
C LYS A 168 13.30 -15.16 -4.35
N PHE A 169 13.40 -14.04 -5.06
CA PHE A 169 13.31 -14.04 -6.51
C PHE A 169 14.49 -14.79 -7.15
N ALA A 170 15.72 -14.59 -6.66
CA ALA A 170 16.88 -15.35 -7.11
C ALA A 170 16.70 -16.87 -6.89
N ALA A 171 16.20 -17.27 -5.71
CA ALA A 171 15.89 -18.69 -5.43
C ALA A 171 14.78 -19.24 -6.35
N TYR A 172 13.76 -18.43 -6.65
CA TYR A 172 12.70 -18.80 -7.61
C TYR A 172 13.24 -19.08 -9.01
N LEU A 173 14.16 -18.24 -9.50
CA LEU A 173 14.79 -18.43 -10.82
C LEU A 173 15.65 -19.70 -10.87
N VAL A 174 16.44 -19.97 -9.83
CA VAL A 174 17.30 -21.16 -9.71
C VAL A 174 16.46 -22.43 -9.56
N GLY A 175 15.35 -22.36 -8.82
CA GLY A 175 14.45 -23.51 -8.58
C GLY A 175 13.70 -24.01 -9.82
N GLY A 176 13.92 -23.42 -11.00
CA GLY A 176 13.37 -23.90 -12.29
C GLY A 176 11.86 -23.73 -12.46
N LYS A 177 11.17 -23.03 -11.56
CA LYS A 177 9.72 -22.78 -11.65
C LYS A 177 9.35 -21.87 -12.83
N SER A 178 10.28 -21.03 -13.28
CA SER A 178 10.15 -20.14 -14.44
C SER A 178 10.05 -20.89 -15.79
N ARG A 179 10.58 -22.10 -15.89
CA ARG A 179 10.71 -22.81 -17.18
C ARG A 179 9.55 -23.72 -17.56
N LYS A 180 8.56 -23.94 -16.70
CA LYS A 180 7.46 -24.91 -16.93
C LYS A 180 6.17 -24.31 -17.49
N VAL A 181 6.12 -23.02 -17.80
CA VAL A 181 4.97 -22.47 -18.53
C VAL A 181 5.23 -22.67 -20.01
N HIS A 182 4.60 -23.69 -20.60
CA HIS A 182 4.54 -23.87 -22.04
C HIS A 182 4.10 -22.58 -22.69
N MET A 183 4.98 -21.98 -23.50
CA MET A 183 4.59 -20.95 -24.47
C MET A 183 3.72 -21.65 -25.51
N SER A 184 2.45 -21.33 -25.57
CA SER A 184 1.69 -21.51 -26.80
C SER A 184 2.25 -20.50 -27.81
N GLU A 185 2.74 -21.01 -28.94
CA GLU A 185 3.45 -20.27 -30.00
C GLU A 185 2.58 -19.23 -30.75
N ASN A 186 1.39 -18.88 -30.27
CA ASN A 186 0.40 -18.12 -31.03
C ASN A 186 0.14 -16.66 -30.56
N GLU A 187 0.97 -16.06 -29.69
CA GLU A 187 0.77 -14.66 -29.25
C GLU A 187 1.83 -13.66 -29.75
N TYR A 188 2.60 -14.03 -30.76
CA TYR A 188 3.57 -13.10 -31.37
C TYR A 188 3.41 -13.06 -32.91
N LEU A 189 2.34 -12.38 -33.38
CA LEU A 189 2.25 -11.81 -34.75
C LEU A 189 1.19 -10.68 -34.75
N PRO A 190 1.37 -9.72 -35.65
CA PRO A 190 2.07 -8.42 -35.50
C PRO A 190 1.15 -7.33 -34.99
#